data_a1796fec354cfc0721bc497b716f546f
#
_entry.id   a1796fec354cfc0721bc497b716f546f
#
_cell.length_a   1.000
_cell.length_b   1.000
_cell.length_c   1.000
_cell.angle_alpha   90.00
_cell.angle_beta   90.00
_cell.angle_gamma   90.00
#
_symmetry.space_group_name_H-M   'P 1'
#
loop_
_entity.id
_entity.type
_entity.pdbx_description
1 polymer ?
#
loop_
_entity_poly.entity_id
_entity_poly.type
_entity_poly.pdbx_seq_one_letter_code
_entity_poly.pdbx_strand_id
1 'polypeptide(L)'
;MKKLKWISLLALILCASLLLSACGAEKSAATELELVTSLDQAILALASGKCDAVALDGTTAKNYVDQSDGLFAMSGINFDLSMYGDFEGNVAAVKKGETDLIQANNACIQTAVEENYYSLWTAIAKLQSGTDDEAALELVGDMPIYSDAPIDGTYLYLLDTSDLKKPELDLSQAQGVLAQVLEKGTLVIATSPDYPANEFITEDGVIYGCEMMLAKYVADCLGVQLQIETMDFLATLTALDTGKADAAFSGYGWKADRAESYELSIGYVGDDDITFHTLIVPADKAENYKSLEDFVGKHIIAQASSLQQMYVEDQILSLDPNGKAA
;
A
#
# COMPACT_ATOMS: atom_id res chain seq x y z
N MET A 1 -24.06 51.22 -50.50
CA MET A 1 -24.52 49.83 -50.71
C MET A 1 -23.43 48.75 -50.77
N LYS A 2 -22.13 49.09 -50.76
CA LYS A 2 -21.03 48.10 -50.81
C LYS A 2 -20.55 47.59 -49.44
N LYS A 3 -20.84 48.29 -48.33
CA LYS A 3 -20.43 47.92 -46.98
C LYS A 3 -21.30 46.82 -46.36
N LEU A 4 -22.52 46.65 -46.79
CA LEU A 4 -23.47 45.69 -46.21
C LEU A 4 -23.20 44.24 -46.67
N LYS A 5 -22.57 44.04 -47.84
CA LYS A 5 -22.26 42.68 -48.36
C LYS A 5 -21.04 42.04 -47.68
N TRP A 6 -20.14 42.82 -47.10
CA TRP A 6 -18.96 42.31 -46.42
C TRP A 6 -19.26 41.82 -44.99
N ILE A 7 -20.22 42.44 -44.33
CA ILE A 7 -20.67 42.04 -42.96
C ILE A 7 -21.41 40.68 -43.04
N SER A 8 -22.20 40.46 -44.09
CA SER A 8 -22.90 39.18 -44.30
C SER A 8 -21.94 38.03 -44.63
N LEU A 9 -20.82 38.30 -45.31
CA LEU A 9 -19.82 37.30 -45.66
C LEU A 9 -18.95 36.91 -44.44
N LEU A 10 -18.60 37.89 -43.60
CA LEU A 10 -17.87 37.62 -42.35
C LEU A 10 -18.75 36.84 -41.33
N ALA A 11 -20.05 37.14 -41.24
CA ALA A 11 -20.96 36.41 -40.38
C ALA A 11 -21.16 34.94 -40.85
N LEU A 12 -21.16 34.70 -42.16
CA LEU A 12 -21.26 33.31 -42.70
C LEU A 12 -19.97 32.52 -42.48
N ILE A 13 -18.78 33.15 -42.53
CA ILE A 13 -17.51 32.49 -42.27
C ILE A 13 -17.37 32.20 -40.76
N LEU A 14 -17.84 33.10 -39.88
CA LEU A 14 -17.84 32.84 -38.42
C LEU A 14 -18.81 31.73 -38.03
N CYS A 15 -20.00 31.66 -38.64
CA CYS A 15 -20.94 30.55 -38.38
C CYS A 15 -20.45 29.22 -38.98
N ALA A 16 -19.74 29.21 -40.10
CA ALA A 16 -19.15 28.00 -40.67
C ALA A 16 -17.96 27.48 -39.83
N SER A 17 -17.19 28.35 -39.21
CA SER A 17 -16.11 27.94 -38.26
C SER A 17 -16.64 27.39 -36.94
N LEU A 18 -17.81 27.86 -36.48
CA LEU A 18 -18.48 27.34 -35.29
C LEU A 18 -19.20 25.98 -35.53
N LEU A 19 -19.61 25.71 -36.79
CA LEU A 19 -20.24 24.42 -37.14
C LEU A 19 -19.22 23.31 -37.46
N LEU A 20 -17.96 23.67 -37.77
CA LEU A 20 -16.87 22.69 -37.95
C LEU A 20 -16.20 22.28 -36.63
N SER A 21 -16.44 22.99 -35.54
CA SER A 21 -15.98 22.59 -34.18
C SER A 21 -16.94 21.61 -33.49
N ALA A 22 -18.12 21.35 -34.06
CA ALA A 22 -19.15 20.50 -33.43
C ALA A 22 -19.20 19.05 -33.96
N CYS A 23 -18.25 18.63 -34.80
CA CYS A 23 -18.15 17.26 -35.32
C CYS A 23 -16.73 16.68 -35.24
N GLY A 24 -15.91 17.15 -34.31
CA GLY A 24 -14.82 16.35 -33.80
C GLY A 24 -15.38 15.48 -32.69
N ALA A 25 -15.51 14.17 -32.90
CA ALA A 25 -15.56 13.27 -31.76
C ALA A 25 -14.39 13.68 -30.87
N GLU A 26 -14.64 14.15 -29.65
CA GLU A 26 -13.59 14.30 -28.67
C GLU A 26 -12.90 12.94 -28.64
N LYS A 27 -11.68 12.87 -29.11
CA LYS A 27 -10.86 11.70 -28.82
C LYS A 27 -10.85 11.63 -27.31
N SER A 28 -11.49 10.63 -26.74
CA SER A 28 -11.31 10.28 -25.33
C SER A 28 -9.81 10.36 -25.06
N ALA A 29 -9.42 11.07 -24.03
CA ALA A 29 -8.04 11.05 -23.58
C ALA A 29 -7.64 9.59 -23.39
N ALA A 30 -6.42 9.23 -23.71
CA ALA A 30 -5.93 7.88 -23.42
C ALA A 30 -5.88 7.72 -21.91
N THR A 31 -6.19 6.51 -21.42
CA THR A 31 -5.97 6.16 -20.01
C THR A 31 -4.48 6.22 -19.71
N GLU A 32 -4.12 6.91 -18.65
CA GLU A 32 -2.74 7.05 -18.21
C GLU A 32 -2.60 6.44 -16.81
N LEU A 33 -1.69 5.49 -16.66
CA LEU A 33 -1.26 4.97 -15.38
C LEU A 33 0.11 5.55 -15.07
N GLU A 34 0.18 6.44 -14.10
CA GLU A 34 1.42 6.97 -13.54
C GLU A 34 1.86 6.12 -12.35
N LEU A 35 3.13 5.71 -12.34
CA LEU A 35 3.70 4.95 -11.25
C LEU A 35 4.56 5.86 -10.36
N VAL A 36 4.29 5.82 -9.06
CA VAL A 36 5.01 6.60 -8.05
C VAL A 36 5.75 5.67 -7.10
N THR A 37 6.77 6.19 -6.41
CA THR A 37 7.55 5.42 -5.44
C THR A 37 6.97 5.45 -4.04
N SER A 38 6.09 6.41 -3.74
CA SER A 38 5.47 6.60 -2.44
C SER A 38 3.98 6.92 -2.60
N LEU A 39 3.14 6.39 -1.70
CA LEU A 39 1.71 6.72 -1.65
C LEU A 39 1.44 8.18 -1.31
N ASP A 40 2.29 8.81 -0.50
CA ASP A 40 2.17 10.25 -0.20
C ASP A 40 2.23 11.10 -1.47
N GLN A 41 3.06 10.73 -2.45
CA GLN A 41 3.11 11.40 -3.75
C GLN A 41 1.80 11.24 -4.52
N ALA A 42 1.20 10.04 -4.49
CA ALA A 42 -0.09 9.77 -5.13
C ALA A 42 -1.21 10.60 -4.50
N ILE A 43 -1.28 10.63 -3.18
CA ILE A 43 -2.28 11.40 -2.43
C ILE A 43 -2.13 12.90 -2.67
N LEU A 44 -0.90 13.42 -2.67
CA LEU A 44 -0.64 14.82 -2.99
C LEU A 44 -1.04 15.17 -4.44
N ALA A 45 -0.82 14.26 -5.38
CA ALA A 45 -1.25 14.44 -6.77
C ALA A 45 -2.78 14.51 -6.87
N LEU A 46 -3.51 13.63 -6.18
CA LEU A 46 -4.96 13.63 -6.12
C LEU A 46 -5.48 14.93 -5.48
N ALA A 47 -4.93 15.34 -4.33
CA ALA A 47 -5.31 16.56 -3.63
C ALA A 47 -5.10 17.82 -4.48
N SER A 48 -4.06 17.84 -5.31
CA SER A 48 -3.76 18.96 -6.20
C SER A 48 -4.48 18.89 -7.57
N GLY A 49 -5.31 17.87 -7.80
CA GLY A 49 -6.05 17.69 -9.05
C GLY A 49 -5.18 17.32 -10.26
N LYS A 50 -4.00 16.74 -10.01
CA LYS A 50 -3.07 16.29 -11.05
C LYS A 50 -3.44 14.90 -11.60
N CYS A 51 -4.22 14.12 -10.85
CA CYS A 51 -4.78 12.86 -11.31
C CYS A 51 -6.27 12.78 -11.00
N ASP A 52 -6.94 11.79 -11.58
CA ASP A 52 -8.37 11.55 -11.37
C ASP A 52 -8.63 10.54 -10.26
N ALA A 53 -7.71 9.60 -10.05
CA ALA A 53 -7.87 8.53 -9.07
C ALA A 53 -6.52 7.98 -8.58
N VAL A 54 -6.52 7.39 -7.39
CA VAL A 54 -5.40 6.61 -6.82
C VAL A 54 -5.92 5.23 -6.45
N ALA A 55 -5.20 4.18 -6.88
CA ALA A 55 -5.54 2.80 -6.58
C ALA A 55 -4.90 2.36 -5.26
N LEU A 56 -5.71 1.82 -4.34
CA LEU A 56 -5.32 1.42 -2.98
C LEU A 56 -6.04 0.15 -2.55
N ASP A 57 -5.57 -0.51 -1.49
CA ASP A 57 -6.39 -1.47 -0.74
C ASP A 57 -7.46 -0.74 0.09
N GLY A 58 -8.45 -1.51 0.55
CA GLY A 58 -9.61 -0.93 1.23
C GLY A 58 -9.29 -0.24 2.55
N THR A 59 -8.37 -0.80 3.34
CA THR A 59 -7.99 -0.23 4.65
C THR A 59 -7.25 1.09 4.48
N THR A 60 -6.24 1.11 3.61
CA THR A 60 -5.48 2.33 3.30
C THR A 60 -6.35 3.39 2.63
N ALA A 61 -7.23 2.98 1.70
CA ALA A 61 -8.20 3.89 1.08
C ALA A 61 -9.11 4.55 2.12
N LYS A 62 -9.66 3.74 3.06
CA LYS A 62 -10.49 4.25 4.16
C LYS A 62 -9.72 5.23 5.04
N ASN A 63 -8.49 4.90 5.41
CA ASN A 63 -7.64 5.76 6.23
C ASN A 63 -7.44 7.16 5.58
N TYR A 64 -7.03 7.19 4.31
CA TYR A 64 -6.84 8.47 3.61
C TYR A 64 -8.15 9.25 3.40
N VAL A 65 -9.27 8.56 3.19
CA VAL A 65 -10.59 9.21 3.08
C VAL A 65 -10.99 9.83 4.42
N ASP A 66 -10.88 9.09 5.52
CA ASP A 66 -11.25 9.55 6.86
C ASP A 66 -10.44 10.79 7.29
N GLN A 67 -9.15 10.82 6.93
CA GLN A 67 -8.27 11.94 7.27
C GLN A 67 -8.33 13.13 6.30
N SER A 68 -9.08 13.00 5.20
CA SER A 68 -9.08 14.02 4.13
C SER A 68 -9.97 15.23 4.37
N ASP A 69 -10.67 15.32 5.49
CA ASP A 69 -11.69 16.37 5.75
C ASP A 69 -12.73 16.48 4.61
N GLY A 70 -13.06 15.36 3.97
CA GLY A 70 -14.04 15.29 2.88
C GLY A 70 -13.50 15.70 1.51
N LEU A 71 -12.20 15.79 1.33
CA LEU A 71 -11.58 16.04 0.01
C LEU A 71 -11.66 14.80 -0.90
N PHE A 72 -11.59 13.60 -0.33
CA PHE A 72 -11.60 12.34 -1.05
C PHE A 72 -12.82 11.50 -0.68
N ALA A 73 -13.16 10.59 -1.57
CA ALA A 73 -14.11 9.52 -1.34
C ALA A 73 -13.63 8.24 -2.01
N MET A 74 -14.00 7.08 -1.46
CA MET A 74 -13.89 5.84 -2.23
C MET A 74 -14.83 5.91 -3.41
N SER A 75 -14.39 5.44 -4.58
CA SER A 75 -15.23 5.42 -5.79
C SER A 75 -16.45 4.50 -5.67
N GLY A 76 -16.44 3.57 -4.69
CA GLY A 76 -17.44 2.50 -4.57
C GLY A 76 -17.25 1.39 -5.59
N ILE A 77 -16.20 1.44 -6.39
CA ILE A 77 -15.85 0.43 -7.41
C ILE A 77 -14.63 -0.33 -6.94
N ASN A 78 -14.76 -1.66 -6.87
CA ASN A 78 -13.67 -2.54 -6.46
C ASN A 78 -13.11 -3.31 -7.66
N PHE A 79 -11.82 -3.63 -7.59
CA PHE A 79 -11.19 -4.54 -8.54
C PHE A 79 -11.72 -5.96 -8.34
N ASP A 80 -11.82 -6.73 -9.42
CA ASP A 80 -12.13 -8.15 -9.37
C ASP A 80 -10.89 -8.95 -8.99
N LEU A 81 -10.82 -9.43 -7.76
CA LEU A 81 -9.68 -10.18 -7.25
C LEU A 81 -9.75 -11.67 -7.62
N SER A 82 -10.90 -12.17 -8.06
CA SER A 82 -11.09 -13.59 -8.41
C SER A 82 -10.18 -14.07 -9.56
N MET A 83 -9.65 -13.13 -10.35
CA MET A 83 -8.71 -13.39 -11.43
C MET A 83 -7.33 -13.84 -10.97
N TYR A 84 -6.97 -13.58 -9.72
CA TYR A 84 -5.60 -13.74 -9.20
C TYR A 84 -5.46 -14.90 -8.21
N GLY A 85 -6.52 -15.65 -8.00
CA GLY A 85 -6.58 -16.72 -7.01
C GLY A 85 -6.92 -16.22 -5.60
N ASP A 86 -6.71 -17.10 -4.60
CA ASP A 86 -6.99 -16.77 -3.21
C ASP A 86 -5.89 -15.83 -2.67
N PHE A 87 -6.30 -14.73 -2.04
CA PHE A 87 -5.41 -13.85 -1.33
C PHE A 87 -5.14 -14.41 0.06
N GLU A 88 -3.88 -14.79 0.33
CA GLU A 88 -3.46 -15.37 1.61
C GLU A 88 -2.99 -14.33 2.63
N GLY A 89 -3.16 -13.04 2.33
CA GLY A 89 -2.71 -11.93 3.16
C GLY A 89 -1.36 -11.34 2.72
N ASN A 90 -0.81 -10.48 3.57
CA ASN A 90 0.51 -9.93 3.38
C ASN A 90 1.58 -10.99 3.59
N VAL A 91 2.76 -10.76 3.04
CA VAL A 91 3.94 -11.61 3.19
C VAL A 91 5.17 -10.78 3.53
N ALA A 92 6.05 -11.30 4.37
CA ALA A 92 7.39 -10.76 4.54
C ALA A 92 8.33 -11.35 3.48
N ALA A 93 9.40 -10.64 3.16
CA ALA A 93 10.38 -11.08 2.17
C ALA A 93 11.79 -11.16 2.76
N VAL A 94 12.56 -12.14 2.32
CA VAL A 94 14.01 -12.21 2.52
C VAL A 94 14.71 -12.51 1.20
N LYS A 95 16.02 -12.29 1.16
CA LYS A 95 16.81 -12.58 -0.04
C LYS A 95 16.62 -14.02 -0.51
N LYS A 96 16.60 -14.24 -1.80
CA LYS A 96 16.46 -15.58 -2.39
C LYS A 96 17.54 -16.54 -1.89
N GLY A 97 17.09 -17.73 -1.46
CA GLY A 97 17.96 -18.77 -0.90
C GLY A 97 18.18 -18.70 0.61
N GLU A 98 17.72 -17.66 1.30
CA GLU A 98 17.84 -17.51 2.76
C GLU A 98 16.73 -18.29 3.50
N THR A 99 16.76 -19.60 3.31
CA THR A 99 15.72 -20.53 3.77
C THR A 99 15.59 -20.60 5.29
N ASP A 100 16.69 -20.49 6.03
CA ASP A 100 16.67 -20.57 7.49
C ASP A 100 15.96 -19.36 8.09
N LEU A 101 16.25 -18.16 7.56
CA LEU A 101 15.61 -16.93 8.04
C LEU A 101 14.11 -16.92 7.73
N ILE A 102 13.72 -17.31 6.50
CA ILE A 102 12.29 -17.32 6.17
C ILE A 102 11.51 -18.40 6.94
N GLN A 103 12.11 -19.55 7.24
CA GLN A 103 11.47 -20.56 8.08
C GLN A 103 11.30 -20.08 9.53
N ALA A 104 12.30 -19.39 10.08
CA ALA A 104 12.19 -18.78 11.41
C ALA A 104 11.10 -17.70 11.43
N ASN A 105 11.05 -16.83 10.40
CA ASN A 105 9.98 -15.85 10.25
C ASN A 105 8.61 -16.52 10.18
N ASN A 106 8.46 -17.59 9.38
CA ASN A 106 7.19 -18.32 9.24
C ASN A 106 6.70 -18.89 10.57
N ALA A 107 7.58 -19.47 11.38
CA ALA A 107 7.20 -19.98 12.69
C ALA A 107 6.71 -18.87 13.63
N CYS A 108 7.37 -17.70 13.61
CA CYS A 108 6.94 -16.53 14.38
C CYS A 108 5.61 -15.98 13.87
N ILE A 109 5.46 -15.81 12.55
CA ILE A 109 4.24 -15.32 11.90
C ILE A 109 3.06 -16.25 12.23
N GLN A 110 3.24 -17.56 12.06
CA GLN A 110 2.21 -18.54 12.37
C GLN A 110 1.75 -18.42 13.83
N THR A 111 2.68 -18.31 14.78
CA THR A 111 2.33 -18.13 16.18
C THR A 111 1.59 -16.82 16.43
N ALA A 112 2.02 -15.72 15.81
CA ALA A 112 1.36 -14.41 15.97
C ALA A 112 -0.06 -14.42 15.42
N VAL A 113 -0.32 -15.15 14.34
CA VAL A 113 -1.68 -15.32 13.77
C VAL A 113 -2.53 -16.26 14.65
N GLU A 114 -2.02 -17.43 15.02
CA GLU A 114 -2.75 -18.42 15.84
C GLU A 114 -3.15 -17.89 17.22
N GLU A 115 -2.30 -17.04 17.82
CA GLU A 115 -2.56 -16.43 19.14
C GLU A 115 -3.35 -15.09 19.01
N ASN A 116 -3.80 -14.73 17.80
CA ASN A 116 -4.50 -13.48 17.48
C ASN A 116 -3.70 -12.19 17.77
N TYR A 117 -2.38 -12.26 17.89
CA TYR A 117 -1.57 -11.07 18.13
C TYR A 117 -1.60 -10.13 16.94
N TYR A 118 -1.49 -10.67 15.71
CA TYR A 118 -1.47 -9.85 14.52
C TYR A 118 -2.79 -9.10 14.32
N SER A 119 -3.93 -9.74 14.57
CA SER A 119 -5.26 -9.09 14.53
C SER A 119 -5.35 -7.94 15.53
N LEU A 120 -4.87 -8.15 16.76
CA LEU A 120 -4.82 -7.07 17.76
C LEU A 120 -3.89 -5.93 17.35
N TRP A 121 -2.71 -6.22 16.81
CA TRP A 121 -1.79 -5.20 16.34
C TRP A 121 -2.36 -4.42 15.15
N THR A 122 -3.07 -5.08 14.25
CA THR A 122 -3.78 -4.43 13.14
C THR A 122 -4.86 -3.48 13.65
N ALA A 123 -5.67 -3.90 14.62
CA ALA A 123 -6.68 -3.04 15.22
C ALA A 123 -6.07 -1.80 15.89
N ILE A 124 -5.00 -1.99 16.68
CA ILE A 124 -4.26 -0.89 17.31
C ILE A 124 -3.71 0.06 16.24
N ALA A 125 -3.07 -0.47 15.20
CA ALA A 125 -2.48 0.32 14.13
C ALA A 125 -3.50 1.12 13.33
N LYS A 126 -4.69 0.55 13.07
CA LYS A 126 -5.83 1.27 12.47
C LYS A 126 -6.21 2.50 13.30
N LEU A 127 -6.42 2.33 14.60
CA LEU A 127 -6.78 3.43 15.49
C LEU A 127 -5.70 4.51 15.56
N GLN A 128 -4.44 4.10 15.58
CA GLN A 128 -3.30 5.02 15.63
C GLN A 128 -3.09 5.79 14.34
N SER A 129 -3.35 5.15 13.20
CA SER A 129 -3.32 5.81 11.90
C SER A 129 -4.51 6.74 11.68
N GLY A 130 -5.45 6.82 12.64
CA GLY A 130 -6.63 7.68 12.58
C GLY A 130 -7.78 7.10 11.75
N THR A 131 -7.77 5.80 11.49
CA THR A 131 -8.91 5.12 10.84
C THR A 131 -10.07 5.03 11.82
N ASP A 132 -11.27 5.45 11.41
CA ASP A 132 -12.50 5.29 12.19
C ASP A 132 -13.04 3.86 12.00
N ASP A 133 -12.77 3.00 12.98
CA ASP A 133 -13.07 1.57 12.95
C ASP A 133 -13.66 1.09 14.29
N GLU A 134 -15.00 0.87 14.31
CA GLU A 134 -15.72 0.44 15.51
C GLU A 134 -15.28 -0.97 15.97
N ALA A 135 -14.96 -1.88 15.04
CA ALA A 135 -14.51 -3.22 15.38
C ALA A 135 -13.13 -3.19 16.03
N ALA A 136 -12.22 -2.33 15.52
CA ALA A 136 -10.93 -2.12 16.14
C ALA A 136 -11.05 -1.53 17.55
N LEU A 137 -11.97 -0.59 17.77
CA LEU A 137 -12.25 -0.02 19.10
C LEU A 137 -12.76 -1.09 20.08
N GLU A 138 -13.64 -1.97 19.61
CA GLU A 138 -14.16 -3.07 20.45
C GLU A 138 -13.05 -4.07 20.80
N LEU A 139 -12.20 -4.43 19.85
CA LEU A 139 -11.11 -5.37 20.05
C LEU A 139 -10.03 -4.84 20.98
N VAL A 140 -9.62 -3.58 20.82
CA VAL A 140 -8.58 -2.94 21.64
C VAL A 140 -9.09 -2.61 23.04
N GLY A 141 -10.36 -2.22 23.19
CA GLY A 141 -10.97 -1.89 24.48
C GLY A 141 -10.21 -0.78 25.21
N ASP A 142 -9.91 -1.03 26.49
CA ASP A 142 -9.22 -0.07 27.37
C ASP A 142 -7.67 -0.18 27.30
N MET A 143 -7.13 -0.91 26.31
CA MET A 143 -5.67 -0.99 26.16
C MET A 143 -5.06 0.39 25.85
N PRO A 144 -3.90 0.72 26.41
CA PRO A 144 -3.19 1.93 26.01
C PRO A 144 -2.70 1.77 24.56
N ILE A 145 -3.19 2.64 23.66
CA ILE A 145 -2.79 2.65 22.25
C ILE A 145 -1.45 3.37 21.99
N TYR A 146 -0.90 4.00 23.01
CA TYR A 146 0.37 4.70 22.91
C TYR A 146 1.34 4.21 23.98
N SER A 147 2.58 3.97 23.60
CA SER A 147 3.68 3.83 24.54
C SER A 147 4.35 5.20 24.71
N ASP A 148 4.54 5.64 25.94
CA ASP A 148 5.28 6.87 26.26
C ASP A 148 6.81 6.70 26.19
N ALA A 149 7.30 5.50 25.89
CA ALA A 149 8.72 5.21 25.88
C ALA A 149 9.26 5.10 24.45
N PRO A 150 10.00 6.10 23.94
CA PRO A 150 10.76 5.95 22.71
C PRO A 150 11.82 4.87 22.90
N ILE A 151 11.85 3.89 22.00
CA ILE A 151 12.96 2.96 21.91
C ILE A 151 14.01 3.60 21.01
N ASP A 152 15.15 3.91 21.58
CA ASP A 152 16.32 4.47 20.88
C ASP A 152 16.07 5.78 20.11
N GLY A 153 15.04 6.54 20.52
CA GLY A 153 14.74 7.87 19.96
C GLY A 153 14.09 7.86 18.59
N THR A 154 13.91 6.70 17.94
CA THR A 154 13.42 6.60 16.56
C THR A 154 12.14 5.77 16.45
N TYR A 155 11.89 4.83 17.37
CA TYR A 155 10.79 3.88 17.27
C TYR A 155 9.99 3.81 18.57
N LEU A 156 8.68 3.84 18.45
CA LEU A 156 7.75 3.53 19.52
C LEU A 156 7.12 2.17 19.25
N TYR A 157 7.32 1.24 20.16
CA TYR A 157 6.58 0.00 20.18
C TYR A 157 5.45 0.12 21.19
N LEU A 158 4.26 -0.13 20.73
CA LEU A 158 3.06 0.07 21.51
C LEU A 158 2.84 -0.97 22.56
N LEU A 159 3.32 -2.16 22.31
CA LEU A 159 3.21 -3.29 23.21
C LEU A 159 4.58 -3.90 23.45
N ASP A 160 4.84 -4.28 24.69
CA ASP A 160 5.97 -5.15 25.00
C ASP A 160 5.64 -6.56 24.51
N THR A 161 6.38 -7.04 23.52
CA THR A 161 6.23 -8.37 22.96
C THR A 161 7.04 -9.44 23.70
N SER A 162 7.81 -9.06 24.74
CA SER A 162 8.72 -9.95 25.45
C SER A 162 8.00 -11.09 26.17
N ASP A 163 6.81 -10.82 26.73
CA ASP A 163 6.00 -11.77 27.49
C ASP A 163 5.02 -12.58 26.65
N LEU A 164 4.95 -12.32 25.32
CA LEU A 164 4.07 -13.06 24.43
C LEU A 164 4.61 -14.48 24.21
N LYS A 165 3.69 -15.43 24.00
CA LYS A 165 4.04 -16.79 23.58
C LYS A 165 4.88 -16.74 22.30
N LYS A 166 5.97 -17.48 22.26
CA LYS A 166 6.90 -17.58 21.13
C LYS A 166 6.96 -19.01 20.62
N PRO A 167 7.24 -19.22 19.32
CA PRO A 167 7.50 -20.55 18.80
C PRO A 167 8.79 -21.13 19.39
N GLU A 168 8.89 -22.46 19.40
CA GLU A 168 10.16 -23.14 19.65
C GLU A 168 11.01 -23.09 18.39
N LEU A 169 12.16 -22.42 18.44
CA LEU A 169 13.11 -22.32 17.33
C LEU A 169 14.42 -23.05 17.68
N ASP A 170 14.85 -23.98 16.84
CA ASP A 170 16.20 -24.53 16.92
C ASP A 170 17.18 -23.67 16.10
N LEU A 171 17.80 -22.70 16.74
CA LEU A 171 18.74 -21.77 16.13
C LEU A 171 20.19 -22.27 16.15
N SER A 172 20.44 -23.47 16.69
CA SER A 172 21.80 -24.02 16.91
C SER A 172 22.56 -24.33 15.62
N GLN A 173 21.84 -24.54 14.51
CA GLN A 173 22.39 -24.87 13.21
C GLN A 173 22.09 -23.77 12.15
N ALA A 174 21.74 -22.56 12.59
CA ALA A 174 21.41 -21.45 11.70
C ALA A 174 22.54 -21.17 10.70
N GLN A 175 22.18 -20.93 9.45
CA GLN A 175 23.09 -20.62 8.37
C GLN A 175 22.67 -19.32 7.65
N GLY A 176 23.50 -18.87 6.71
CA GLY A 176 23.20 -17.71 5.86
C GLY A 176 22.99 -16.43 6.65
N VAL A 177 21.97 -15.65 6.25
CA VAL A 177 21.64 -14.39 6.91
C VAL A 177 21.16 -14.59 8.34
N LEU A 178 20.44 -15.70 8.65
CA LEU A 178 20.01 -15.97 10.02
C LEU A 178 21.21 -16.07 10.99
N ALA A 179 22.26 -16.82 10.59
CA ALA A 179 23.46 -16.92 11.42
C ALA A 179 24.13 -15.56 11.66
N GLN A 180 24.17 -14.71 10.63
CA GLN A 180 24.71 -13.34 10.73
C GLN A 180 23.86 -12.45 11.65
N VAL A 181 22.52 -12.56 11.57
CA VAL A 181 21.58 -11.85 12.46
C VAL A 181 21.83 -12.24 13.93
N LEU A 182 21.96 -13.54 14.21
CA LEU A 182 22.23 -14.03 15.56
C LEU A 182 23.60 -13.60 16.07
N GLU A 183 24.63 -13.63 15.22
CA GLU A 183 25.99 -13.21 15.59
C GLU A 183 26.08 -11.72 15.89
N LYS A 184 25.48 -10.86 15.03
CA LYS A 184 25.47 -9.41 15.24
C LYS A 184 24.48 -8.95 16.30
N GLY A 185 23.53 -9.82 16.72
CA GLY A 185 22.51 -9.52 17.71
C GLY A 185 21.46 -8.51 17.25
N THR A 186 21.27 -8.35 15.94
CA THR A 186 20.34 -7.35 15.36
C THR A 186 19.71 -7.90 14.09
N LEU A 187 18.39 -7.82 14.00
CA LEU A 187 17.62 -8.00 12.77
C LEU A 187 17.37 -6.63 12.13
N VAL A 188 17.90 -6.40 10.94
CA VAL A 188 17.68 -5.17 10.17
C VAL A 188 16.56 -5.42 9.18
N ILE A 189 15.46 -4.66 9.29
CA ILE A 189 14.36 -4.74 8.34
C ILE A 189 14.28 -3.50 7.47
N ALA A 190 13.79 -3.68 6.22
CA ALA A 190 13.43 -2.60 5.31
C ALA A 190 11.91 -2.42 5.29
N THR A 191 11.44 -1.17 5.26
CA THR A 191 10.02 -0.81 5.17
C THR A 191 9.83 0.53 4.46
N SER A 192 8.63 0.72 3.87
CA SER A 192 8.16 2.00 3.28
C SER A 192 7.02 2.54 4.14
N PRO A 193 7.28 3.49 5.06
CA PRO A 193 6.29 3.89 6.08
C PRO A 193 5.27 4.90 5.52
N ASP A 194 4.62 4.56 4.42
CA ASP A 194 3.58 5.33 3.74
C ASP A 194 2.29 4.53 3.51
N TYR A 195 2.15 3.39 4.21
CA TYR A 195 1.07 2.43 4.03
C TYR A 195 0.31 2.14 5.35
N PRO A 196 -0.47 3.13 5.87
CA PRO A 196 -1.27 2.93 7.07
C PRO A 196 -2.42 1.91 6.82
N ALA A 197 -2.74 1.00 7.76
CA ALA A 197 -2.18 0.85 9.11
C ALA A 197 -1.00 -0.15 9.18
N ASN A 198 -0.51 -0.64 8.02
CA ASN A 198 0.56 -1.64 7.99
C ASN A 198 1.87 -1.05 8.52
N GLU A 199 2.34 0.02 7.88
CA GLU A 199 3.50 0.81 8.33
C GLU A 199 3.30 2.28 7.95
N PHE A 200 3.51 3.18 8.89
CA PHE A 200 3.37 4.62 8.68
C PHE A 200 4.26 5.41 9.63
N ILE A 201 4.52 6.66 9.26
CA ILE A 201 5.28 7.60 10.08
C ILE A 201 4.36 8.71 10.56
N THR A 202 4.44 9.04 11.85
CA THR A 202 3.69 10.15 12.42
C THR A 202 4.35 11.48 12.13
N GLU A 203 3.65 12.59 12.40
CA GLU A 203 4.21 13.94 12.28
C GLU A 203 5.47 14.15 13.13
N ASP A 204 5.59 13.44 14.26
CA ASP A 204 6.76 13.46 15.15
C ASP A 204 7.93 12.60 14.62
N GLY A 205 7.76 11.94 13.48
CA GLY A 205 8.80 11.11 12.86
C GLY A 205 8.91 9.71 13.46
N VAL A 206 7.90 9.25 14.18
CA VAL A 206 7.85 7.92 14.79
C VAL A 206 7.19 6.93 13.83
N ILE A 207 7.77 5.73 13.71
CA ILE A 207 7.26 4.69 12.83
C ILE A 207 6.38 3.73 13.64
N TYR A 208 5.15 3.54 13.15
CA TYR A 208 4.15 2.63 13.70
C TYR A 208 3.67 1.63 12.66
N GLY A 209 2.80 0.74 13.09
CA GLY A 209 2.06 -0.16 12.20
C GLY A 209 2.13 -1.62 12.64
N CYS A 210 1.16 -2.42 12.17
CA CYS A 210 1.10 -3.84 12.52
C CYS A 210 2.29 -4.64 11.95
N GLU A 211 2.84 -4.25 10.80
CA GLU A 211 4.07 -4.82 10.23
C GLU A 211 5.28 -4.57 11.14
N MET A 212 5.36 -3.39 11.75
CA MET A 212 6.44 -3.05 12.67
C MET A 212 6.34 -3.86 13.98
N MET A 213 5.13 -4.10 14.47
CA MET A 213 4.88 -4.96 15.63
C MET A 213 5.25 -6.41 15.34
N LEU A 214 4.91 -6.91 14.15
CA LEU A 214 5.27 -8.24 13.71
C LEU A 214 6.80 -8.40 13.58
N ALA A 215 7.48 -7.43 12.96
CA ALA A 215 8.93 -7.43 12.85
C ALA A 215 9.62 -7.40 14.23
N LYS A 216 9.08 -6.62 15.18
CA LYS A 216 9.56 -6.59 16.58
C LYS A 216 9.39 -7.95 17.25
N TYR A 217 8.22 -8.56 17.08
CA TYR A 217 7.95 -9.90 17.62
C TYR A 217 8.91 -10.95 17.06
N VAL A 218 9.18 -10.92 15.73
CA VAL A 218 10.16 -11.79 15.09
C VAL A 218 11.55 -11.59 15.72
N ALA A 219 11.99 -10.34 15.87
CA ALA A 219 13.28 -10.05 16.52
C ALA A 219 13.36 -10.60 17.95
N ASP A 220 12.27 -10.48 18.73
CA ASP A 220 12.19 -11.01 20.10
C ASP A 220 12.15 -12.55 20.13
N CYS A 221 11.56 -13.19 19.13
CA CYS A 221 11.61 -14.65 18.98
C CYS A 221 13.04 -15.13 18.67
N LEU A 222 13.80 -14.37 17.90
CA LEU A 222 15.19 -14.65 17.59
C LEU A 222 16.16 -14.26 18.74
N GLY A 223 15.68 -13.51 19.72
CA GLY A 223 16.50 -13.01 20.84
C GLY A 223 17.47 -11.90 20.42
N VAL A 224 17.13 -11.10 19.42
CA VAL A 224 17.96 -10.02 18.87
C VAL A 224 17.23 -8.67 18.94
N GLN A 225 17.97 -7.58 18.73
CA GLN A 225 17.37 -6.25 18.59
C GLN A 225 16.77 -6.06 17.20
N LEU A 226 15.74 -5.22 17.09
CA LEU A 226 15.21 -4.77 15.81
C LEU A 226 15.87 -3.45 15.40
N GLN A 227 16.27 -3.33 14.13
CA GLN A 227 16.63 -2.09 13.47
C GLN A 227 15.76 -1.91 12.24
N ILE A 228 15.16 -0.72 12.06
CA ILE A 228 14.29 -0.41 10.94
C ILE A 228 14.99 0.57 10.00
N GLU A 229 15.09 0.19 8.73
CA GLU A 229 15.59 1.03 7.63
C GLU A 229 14.42 1.46 6.76
N THR A 230 14.15 2.75 6.70
CA THR A 230 13.07 3.32 5.89
C THR A 230 13.54 3.70 4.51
N MET A 231 12.72 3.42 3.52
CA MET A 231 12.99 3.74 2.11
C MET A 231 11.72 3.63 1.27
N ASP A 232 11.75 4.05 0.02
CA ASP A 232 10.63 3.86 -0.92
C ASP A 232 10.32 2.37 -1.11
N PHE A 233 9.06 2.02 -1.35
CA PHE A 233 8.55 0.64 -1.43
C PHE A 233 9.40 -0.28 -2.32
N LEU A 234 9.71 0.13 -3.56
CA LEU A 234 10.54 -0.66 -4.47
C LEU A 234 11.98 -0.85 -3.95
N ALA A 235 12.50 0.12 -3.21
CA ALA A 235 13.86 0.06 -2.67
C ALA A 235 13.98 -0.95 -1.51
N THR A 236 12.89 -1.27 -0.80
CA THR A 236 12.90 -2.22 0.32
C THR A 236 13.35 -3.62 -0.11
N LEU A 237 12.87 -4.09 -1.26
CA LEU A 237 13.29 -5.37 -1.83
C LEU A 237 14.75 -5.32 -2.33
N THR A 238 15.17 -4.21 -2.96
CA THR A 238 16.56 -4.02 -3.38
C THR A 238 17.53 -4.01 -2.19
N ALA A 239 17.07 -3.58 -1.01
CA ALA A 239 17.88 -3.62 0.21
C ALA A 239 18.25 -5.05 0.63
N LEU A 240 17.40 -6.04 0.34
CA LEU A 240 17.69 -7.47 0.57
C LEU A 240 18.81 -7.96 -0.35
N ASP A 241 18.78 -7.61 -1.63
CA ASP A 241 19.80 -8.01 -2.61
C ASP A 241 21.17 -7.49 -2.25
N THR A 242 21.24 -6.26 -1.76
CA THR A 242 22.48 -5.58 -1.40
C THR A 242 22.97 -5.88 0.02
N GLY A 243 22.18 -6.61 0.82
CA GLY A 243 22.49 -6.90 2.23
C GLY A 243 22.39 -5.66 3.13
N LYS A 244 21.68 -4.63 2.71
CA LYS A 244 21.37 -3.45 3.54
C LYS A 244 20.31 -3.78 4.58
N ALA A 245 19.42 -4.72 4.28
CA ALA A 245 18.45 -5.28 5.20
C ALA A 245 18.49 -6.81 5.15
N ASP A 246 18.12 -7.46 6.26
CA ASP A 246 18.05 -8.90 6.40
C ASP A 246 16.68 -9.44 5.96
N ALA A 247 15.63 -8.68 6.26
CA ALA A 247 14.25 -8.97 5.87
C ALA A 247 13.53 -7.68 5.46
N ALA A 248 12.39 -7.80 4.80
CA ALA A 248 11.53 -6.68 4.45
C ALA A 248 10.10 -6.99 4.93
N PHE A 249 9.51 -6.03 5.63
CA PHE A 249 8.14 -6.00 6.11
C PHE A 249 7.53 -4.68 5.62
N SER A 250 6.66 -4.74 4.63
CA SER A 250 6.12 -3.54 3.98
C SER A 250 4.82 -3.86 3.21
N GLY A 251 3.91 -4.57 3.87
CA GLY A 251 2.58 -4.85 3.33
C GLY A 251 2.59 -5.56 1.96
N TYR A 252 3.57 -6.40 1.68
CA TYR A 252 3.66 -7.05 0.38
C TYR A 252 2.52 -8.05 0.20
N GLY A 253 1.71 -7.88 -0.85
CA GLY A 253 0.89 -8.98 -1.34
C GLY A 253 1.77 -10.02 -2.07
N TRP A 254 1.33 -11.27 -2.03
CA TRP A 254 2.00 -12.32 -2.79
C TRP A 254 1.87 -12.07 -4.30
N LYS A 255 2.99 -12.19 -5.04
CA LYS A 255 3.05 -12.13 -6.50
C LYS A 255 4.04 -13.17 -7.00
N ALA A 256 3.75 -13.81 -8.15
CA ALA A 256 4.59 -14.85 -8.72
C ALA A 256 6.02 -14.35 -9.04
N ASP A 257 6.15 -13.19 -9.65
CA ASP A 257 7.42 -12.55 -9.98
C ASP A 257 8.24 -12.20 -8.71
N ARG A 258 7.56 -11.81 -7.64
CA ARG A 258 8.19 -11.57 -6.33
C ARG A 258 8.68 -12.88 -5.72
N ALA A 259 7.89 -13.95 -5.78
CA ALA A 259 8.28 -15.28 -5.30
C ALA A 259 9.42 -15.92 -6.10
N GLU A 260 9.56 -15.59 -7.39
CA GLU A 260 10.71 -16.00 -8.20
C GLU A 260 12.01 -15.33 -7.72
N SER A 261 11.94 -14.07 -7.30
CA SER A 261 13.09 -13.23 -6.96
C SER A 261 13.51 -13.30 -5.49
N TYR A 262 12.57 -13.55 -4.58
CA TYR A 262 12.76 -13.54 -3.11
C TYR A 262 12.17 -14.80 -2.47
N GLU A 263 12.61 -15.15 -1.26
CA GLU A 263 11.85 -16.06 -0.41
C GLU A 263 10.77 -15.24 0.30
N LEU A 264 9.51 -15.65 0.12
CA LEU A 264 8.36 -15.03 0.77
C LEU A 264 7.89 -15.87 1.94
N SER A 265 7.41 -15.23 2.99
CA SER A 265 6.81 -15.91 4.13
C SER A 265 5.46 -16.55 3.76
N ILE A 266 4.92 -17.33 4.71
CA ILE A 266 3.48 -17.63 4.70
C ILE A 266 2.69 -16.32 4.73
N GLY A 267 1.50 -16.34 4.15
CA GLY A 267 0.59 -15.21 4.21
C GLY A 267 0.06 -14.97 5.63
N TYR A 268 -0.16 -13.71 5.97
CA TYR A 268 -0.77 -13.30 7.23
C TYR A 268 -1.77 -12.17 6.98
N VAL A 269 -2.89 -12.25 7.70
CA VAL A 269 -3.97 -11.27 7.65
C VAL A 269 -4.31 -10.91 9.08
N GLY A 270 -4.50 -9.63 9.35
CA GLY A 270 -4.89 -9.15 10.66
C GLY A 270 -6.39 -9.01 10.84
N ASP A 271 -7.13 -8.95 9.74
CA ASP A 271 -8.57 -8.68 9.74
C ASP A 271 -9.20 -9.17 8.43
N ASP A 272 -10.46 -9.60 8.50
CA ASP A 272 -11.25 -10.06 7.33
C ASP A 272 -11.55 -8.92 6.34
N ASP A 273 -11.28 -7.65 6.71
CA ASP A 273 -11.59 -6.47 5.91
C ASP A 273 -10.57 -6.13 4.82
N ILE A 274 -9.40 -6.77 4.78
CA ILE A 274 -8.40 -6.55 3.70
C ILE A 274 -8.78 -7.34 2.43
N THR A 275 -10.06 -7.48 2.15
CA THR A 275 -10.52 -8.34 1.05
C THR A 275 -10.84 -7.60 -0.23
N PHE A 276 -10.68 -6.28 -0.26
CA PHE A 276 -10.94 -5.51 -1.48
C PHE A 276 -9.90 -4.45 -1.77
N HIS A 277 -9.73 -4.16 -3.05
CA HIS A 277 -8.92 -3.06 -3.56
C HIS A 277 -9.82 -2.15 -4.39
N THR A 278 -9.62 -0.84 -4.26
CA THR A 278 -10.50 0.19 -4.81
C THR A 278 -9.70 1.38 -5.35
N LEU A 279 -10.42 2.39 -5.81
CA LEU A 279 -9.85 3.67 -6.19
C LEU A 279 -10.45 4.76 -5.31
N ILE A 280 -9.61 5.65 -4.79
CA ILE A 280 -10.07 6.92 -4.21
C ILE A 280 -10.04 8.02 -5.27
N VAL A 281 -10.99 8.92 -5.15
CA VAL A 281 -11.25 10.00 -6.12
C VAL A 281 -11.57 11.30 -5.38
N PRO A 282 -11.53 12.48 -6.03
CA PRO A 282 -12.09 13.69 -5.43
C PRO A 282 -13.56 13.47 -5.04
N ALA A 283 -13.95 13.88 -3.82
CA ALA A 283 -15.26 13.57 -3.26
C ALA A 283 -16.43 14.11 -4.11
N ASP A 284 -16.24 15.27 -4.74
CA ASP A 284 -17.23 15.89 -5.63
C ASP A 284 -17.41 15.14 -6.98
N LYS A 285 -16.54 14.19 -7.29
CA LYS A 285 -16.57 13.40 -8.51
C LYS A 285 -16.96 11.93 -8.30
N ALA A 286 -17.09 11.46 -7.06
CA ALA A 286 -17.32 10.05 -6.75
C ALA A 286 -18.56 9.48 -7.47
N GLU A 287 -19.64 10.25 -7.55
CA GLU A 287 -20.87 9.86 -8.23
C GLU A 287 -20.73 9.66 -9.76
N ASN A 288 -19.63 10.09 -10.36
CA ASN A 288 -19.37 9.94 -11.79
C ASN A 288 -18.91 8.52 -12.15
N TYR A 289 -18.47 7.73 -11.18
CA TYR A 289 -17.93 6.39 -11.38
C TYR A 289 -18.96 5.34 -10.95
N LYS A 290 -19.28 4.41 -11.86
CA LYS A 290 -20.24 3.31 -11.61
C LYS A 290 -19.64 1.94 -11.94
N SER A 291 -18.53 1.93 -12.68
CA SER A 291 -17.81 0.73 -13.06
C SER A 291 -16.34 1.06 -13.38
N LEU A 292 -15.51 0.04 -13.57
CA LEU A 292 -14.10 0.23 -13.96
C LEU A 292 -13.94 0.90 -15.33
N GLU A 293 -14.92 0.73 -16.23
CA GLU A 293 -14.93 1.37 -17.55
C GLU A 293 -15.02 2.90 -17.48
N ASP A 294 -15.57 3.47 -16.40
CA ASP A 294 -15.64 4.92 -16.20
C ASP A 294 -14.27 5.56 -15.93
N PHE A 295 -13.28 4.72 -15.60
CA PHE A 295 -11.89 5.14 -15.45
C PHE A 295 -11.09 5.10 -16.77
N VAL A 296 -11.68 4.59 -17.86
CA VAL A 296 -11.06 4.66 -19.19
C VAL A 296 -10.96 6.13 -19.63
N GLY A 297 -9.78 6.53 -20.06
CA GLY A 297 -9.47 7.92 -20.42
C GLY A 297 -9.15 8.82 -19.20
N LYS A 298 -8.92 8.24 -18.02
CA LYS A 298 -8.53 8.97 -16.81
C LYS A 298 -7.04 8.81 -16.51
N HIS A 299 -6.52 9.73 -15.73
CA HIS A 299 -5.19 9.67 -15.17
C HIS A 299 -5.27 9.03 -13.77
N ILE A 300 -4.72 7.82 -13.67
CA ILE A 300 -4.73 6.99 -12.46
C ILE A 300 -3.30 6.88 -11.95
N ILE A 301 -3.12 6.94 -10.65
CA ILE A 301 -1.82 6.70 -9.99
C ILE A 301 -1.89 5.41 -9.18
N ALA A 302 -0.82 4.62 -9.24
CA ALA A 302 -0.56 3.49 -8.37
C ALA A 302 0.90 3.48 -7.91
N GLN A 303 1.17 2.85 -6.78
CA GLN A 303 2.54 2.66 -6.33
C GLN A 303 3.23 1.60 -7.20
N ALA A 304 4.46 1.88 -7.60
CA ALA A 304 5.25 0.99 -8.44
C ALA A 304 5.48 -0.37 -7.75
N SER A 305 5.34 -1.45 -8.50
CA SER A 305 5.47 -2.84 -8.05
C SER A 305 4.40 -3.33 -7.06
N SER A 306 3.36 -2.53 -6.77
CA SER A 306 2.24 -2.92 -5.92
C SER A 306 1.30 -3.90 -6.64
N LEU A 307 0.36 -4.49 -5.89
CA LEU A 307 -0.77 -5.22 -6.47
C LEU A 307 -1.70 -4.26 -7.22
N GLN A 308 -1.86 -3.05 -6.72
CA GLN A 308 -2.73 -2.03 -7.31
C GLN A 308 -2.27 -1.62 -8.72
N GLN A 309 -0.96 -1.54 -8.95
CA GLN A 309 -0.43 -1.37 -10.31
C GLN A 309 -0.95 -2.48 -11.22
N MET A 310 -0.79 -3.74 -10.84
CA MET A 310 -1.23 -4.90 -11.62
C MET A 310 -2.74 -4.85 -11.89
N TYR A 311 -3.56 -4.52 -10.89
CA TYR A 311 -5.01 -4.45 -11.06
C TYR A 311 -5.44 -3.33 -12.02
N VAL A 312 -4.80 -2.17 -11.97
CA VAL A 312 -5.07 -1.08 -12.92
C VAL A 312 -4.64 -1.48 -14.33
N GLU A 313 -3.47 -2.10 -14.50
CA GLU A 313 -3.00 -2.59 -15.78
C GLU A 313 -3.95 -3.61 -16.39
N ASP A 314 -4.37 -4.61 -15.63
CA ASP A 314 -5.18 -5.73 -16.10
C ASP A 314 -6.66 -5.37 -16.30
N GLN A 315 -7.23 -4.51 -15.43
CA GLN A 315 -8.69 -4.32 -15.38
C GLN A 315 -9.16 -2.95 -15.88
N ILE A 316 -8.27 -1.96 -16.03
CA ILE A 316 -8.63 -0.64 -16.57
C ILE A 316 -7.84 -0.34 -17.84
N LEU A 317 -6.51 -0.42 -17.76
CA LEU A 317 -5.64 -0.07 -18.89
C LEU A 317 -5.87 -1.01 -20.08
N SER A 318 -6.13 -2.30 -19.79
CA SER A 318 -6.47 -3.31 -20.83
C SER A 318 -7.75 -3.01 -21.60
N LEU A 319 -8.66 -2.19 -21.05
CA LEU A 319 -9.91 -1.77 -21.71
C LEU A 319 -9.68 -0.64 -22.72
N ASP A 320 -8.54 0.05 -22.65
CA ASP A 320 -8.21 1.16 -23.54
C ASP A 320 -7.05 0.80 -24.48
N PRO A 321 -7.32 0.58 -25.79
CA PRO A 321 -6.27 0.29 -26.78
C PRO A 321 -5.21 1.39 -26.90
N ASN A 322 -5.46 2.60 -26.41
CA ASN A 322 -4.53 3.73 -26.41
C ASN A 322 -3.93 4.01 -25.03
N GLY A 323 -4.31 3.23 -24.03
CA GLY A 323 -3.84 3.37 -22.65
C GLY A 323 -2.33 3.22 -22.56
N LYS A 324 -1.72 3.88 -21.56
CA LYS A 324 -0.28 3.88 -21.32
C LYS A 324 0.01 3.74 -19.84
N ALA A 325 0.97 2.86 -19.53
CA ALA A 325 1.71 2.93 -18.28
C ALA A 325 2.94 3.82 -18.50
N ALA A 326 3.15 4.81 -17.64
CA ALA A 326 4.25 5.78 -17.70
C ALA A 326 5.22 5.60 -16.54
#